data_6b2d4029e6e5373b33e366b0f92dc003
#
_entry.id   6b2d4029e6e5373b33e366b0f92dc003
#
_cell.length_a   1.000
_cell.length_b   1.000
_cell.length_c   1.000
_cell.angle_alpha   90.00
_cell.angle_beta   90.00
_cell.angle_gamma   90.00
#
_symmetry.space_group_name_H-M   'P 1'
#
loop_
_entity.id
_entity.type
_entity.pdbx_description
1 polymer ?
#
loop_
_entity_poly.entity_id
_entity_poly.type
_entity_poly.pdbx_seq_one_letter_code
_entity_poly.pdbx_strand_id
1 'polypeptide(L)'
;MTNWKHLRELVLARCEAYCEKCGLGLTEDFALHHRKLRSRGGKDTVDNLIALHHKCHNLGTNSVHLNIKLATETGHIVPRNADPFDYPLQLPNGSTVRLTVEGNYDYIERKDNYGW
;
A
#
# COMPACT_ATOMS: atom_id res chain seq x y z
N MET A 1 9.09 -0.81 20.70
CA MET A 1 9.36 -1.92 19.77
C MET A 1 8.13 -2.19 18.92
N THR A 2 8.32 -2.35 17.63
CA THR A 2 7.20 -2.52 16.68
C THR A 2 6.57 -3.90 16.82
N ASN A 3 5.26 -3.95 16.94
CA ASN A 3 4.52 -5.21 16.94
C ASN A 3 4.14 -5.58 15.50
N TRP A 4 5.05 -6.26 14.81
CA TRP A 4 4.88 -6.62 13.41
C TRP A 4 3.72 -7.57 13.16
N LYS A 5 3.47 -8.49 14.09
CA LYS A 5 2.34 -9.42 13.96
C LYS A 5 1.01 -8.66 13.93
N HIS A 6 0.84 -7.72 14.81
CA HIS A 6 -0.37 -6.90 14.89
C HIS A 6 -0.54 -6.02 13.65
N LEU A 7 0.54 -5.36 13.21
CA LEU A 7 0.51 -4.54 12.00
C LEU A 7 0.18 -5.37 10.76
N ARG A 8 0.78 -6.55 10.65
CA ARG A 8 0.50 -7.49 9.55
C ARG A 8 -0.97 -7.88 9.53
N GLU A 9 -1.54 -8.20 10.68
CA GLU A 9 -2.96 -8.57 10.78
C GLU A 9 -3.88 -7.42 10.36
N LEU A 10 -3.60 -6.19 10.79
CA LEU A 10 -4.39 -5.02 10.42
C LEU A 10 -4.33 -4.75 8.92
N VAL A 11 -3.15 -4.83 8.32
CA VAL A 11 -2.98 -4.61 6.88
C VAL A 11 -3.70 -5.70 6.08
N LEU A 12 -3.54 -6.97 6.47
CA LEU A 12 -4.22 -8.08 5.80
C LEU A 12 -5.74 -7.97 5.89
N ALA A 13 -6.27 -7.56 7.05
CA ALA A 13 -7.71 -7.36 7.21
C ALA A 13 -8.21 -6.24 6.31
N ARG A 14 -7.46 -5.15 6.19
CA ARG A 14 -7.82 -4.01 5.33
C ARG A 14 -7.94 -4.42 3.86
N CYS A 15 -6.97 -5.16 3.35
CA CYS A 15 -6.94 -5.57 1.95
C CYS A 15 -7.56 -6.94 1.69
N GLU A 16 -8.11 -7.57 2.72
CA GLU A 16 -8.76 -8.90 2.62
C GLU A 16 -7.83 -9.95 2.00
N ALA A 17 -6.54 -9.89 2.35
CA ALA A 17 -5.49 -10.78 1.84
C ALA A 17 -5.28 -10.70 0.32
N TYR A 18 -5.57 -9.56 -0.29
CA TYR A 18 -5.26 -9.28 -1.70
C TYR A 18 -4.13 -8.25 -1.78
N CYS A 19 -3.26 -8.41 -2.79
CA CYS A 19 -2.17 -7.46 -3.02
C CYS A 19 -2.74 -6.06 -3.29
N GLU A 20 -2.22 -5.08 -2.57
CA GLU A 20 -2.72 -3.69 -2.69
C GLU A 20 -2.21 -2.98 -3.95
N LYS A 21 -1.45 -3.67 -4.80
CA LYS A 21 -1.01 -3.15 -6.09
C LYS A 21 -1.67 -3.86 -7.27
N CYS A 22 -1.65 -5.19 -7.31
CA CYS A 22 -2.19 -5.94 -8.45
C CYS A 22 -3.57 -6.55 -8.20
N GLY A 23 -4.01 -6.65 -6.95
CA GLY A 23 -5.32 -7.16 -6.61
C GLY A 23 -5.46 -8.68 -6.57
N LEU A 24 -4.39 -9.41 -6.83
CA LEU A 24 -4.42 -10.87 -6.75
C LEU A 24 -4.21 -11.34 -5.31
N GLY A 25 -4.72 -12.52 -4.98
CA GLY A 25 -4.61 -13.07 -3.64
C GLY A 25 -3.17 -13.22 -3.17
N LEU A 26 -2.93 -12.89 -1.91
CA LEU A 26 -1.62 -13.03 -1.28
C LEU A 26 -1.47 -14.43 -0.67
N THR A 27 -0.24 -14.95 -0.71
CA THR A 27 0.16 -16.11 0.09
C THR A 27 0.72 -15.63 1.42
N GLU A 28 1.11 -16.55 2.30
CA GLU A 28 1.74 -16.16 3.57
C GLU A 28 3.06 -15.40 3.35
N ASP A 29 3.73 -15.67 2.25
CA ASP A 29 4.99 -15.02 1.90
C ASP A 29 4.73 -13.80 1.03
N PHE A 30 4.59 -12.64 1.68
CA PHE A 30 4.40 -11.36 1.01
C PHE A 30 5.19 -10.26 1.72
N ALA A 31 5.36 -9.13 1.05
CA ALA A 31 6.08 -8.00 1.61
C ALA A 31 5.13 -7.01 2.28
N LEU A 32 5.48 -6.54 3.48
CA LEU A 32 4.94 -5.33 4.06
C LEU A 32 5.85 -4.18 3.64
N HIS A 33 5.37 -3.37 2.72
CA HIS A 33 6.15 -2.29 2.12
C HIS A 33 5.88 -0.96 2.83
N HIS A 34 6.94 -0.25 3.21
CA HIS A 34 6.84 1.12 3.70
C HIS A 34 6.63 2.05 2.52
N ARG A 35 5.47 2.67 2.42
CA ARG A 35 5.18 3.64 1.36
C ARG A 35 6.14 4.82 1.43
N LYS A 36 6.26 5.43 2.60
CA LYS A 36 7.34 6.39 2.88
C LYS A 36 8.50 5.57 3.43
N LEU A 37 9.59 5.55 2.68
CA LEU A 37 10.75 4.72 3.03
C LEU A 37 11.33 5.13 4.38
N ARG A 38 11.86 4.18 5.13
CA ARG A 38 12.50 4.46 6.42
C ARG A 38 13.60 5.51 6.28
N SER A 39 14.37 5.46 5.19
CA SER A 39 15.42 6.43 4.89
C SER A 39 14.89 7.84 4.66
N ARG A 40 13.57 7.98 4.44
CA ARG A 40 12.90 9.27 4.27
C ARG A 40 12.07 9.64 5.51
N GLY A 41 12.28 8.95 6.62
CA GLY A 41 11.54 9.19 7.86
C GLY A 41 10.23 8.42 7.98
N GLY A 42 10.01 7.42 7.15
CA GLY A 42 8.82 6.57 7.22
C GLY A 42 8.78 5.72 8.47
N LYS A 43 7.61 5.61 9.08
CA LYS A 43 7.39 4.91 10.34
C LYS A 43 6.72 3.55 10.12
N ASP A 44 6.78 2.70 11.17
CA ASP A 44 6.13 1.39 11.19
C ASP A 44 4.69 1.57 11.64
N THR A 45 3.86 2.16 10.79
CA THR A 45 2.45 2.44 11.07
C THR A 45 1.56 1.89 9.97
N VAL A 46 0.31 1.58 10.31
CA VAL A 46 -0.65 0.97 9.37
C VAL A 46 -0.89 1.86 8.16
N ASP A 47 -0.93 3.17 8.34
CA ASP A 47 -1.13 4.12 7.24
C ASP A 47 0.08 4.23 6.31
N ASN A 48 1.24 3.72 6.74
CA ASN A 48 2.46 3.70 5.92
C ASN A 48 2.81 2.33 5.35
N LEU A 49 2.07 1.28 5.71
CA LEU A 49 2.36 -0.09 5.29
C LEU A 49 1.31 -0.58 4.30
N ILE A 50 1.76 -1.20 3.22
CA ILE A 50 0.90 -1.90 2.27
C ILE A 50 1.39 -3.31 2.03
N ALA A 51 0.46 -4.22 1.72
CA ALA A 51 0.77 -5.63 1.47
C ALA A 51 0.94 -5.86 -0.03
N LEU A 52 2.10 -6.36 -0.43
CA LEU A 52 2.45 -6.57 -1.82
C LEU A 52 3.02 -7.97 -2.04
N HIS A 53 2.70 -8.58 -3.19
CA HIS A 53 3.51 -9.70 -3.67
C HIS A 53 4.96 -9.23 -3.81
N HIS A 54 5.90 -10.14 -3.63
CA HIS A 54 7.32 -9.80 -3.87
C HIS A 54 7.54 -9.32 -5.30
N LYS A 55 6.84 -9.90 -6.27
CA LYS A 55 6.89 -9.47 -7.66
C LYS A 55 6.46 -8.01 -7.82
N CYS A 56 5.42 -7.58 -7.11
CA CYS A 56 4.94 -6.19 -7.16
C CYS A 56 5.85 -5.25 -6.38
N HIS A 57 6.57 -5.77 -5.39
CA HIS A 57 7.43 -4.98 -4.51
C HIS A 57 8.78 -4.66 -5.16
N ASN A 58 9.52 -5.67 -5.65
CA ASN A 58 10.88 -5.44 -6.11
C ASN A 58 11.39 -6.38 -7.21
N LEU A 59 10.58 -7.29 -7.73
CA LEU A 59 11.06 -8.27 -8.72
C LEU A 59 10.59 -8.02 -10.15
N GLY A 60 9.42 -7.43 -10.33
CA GLY A 60 8.89 -7.15 -11.67
C GLY A 60 9.30 -5.78 -12.20
N THR A 61 9.29 -5.61 -13.53
CA THR A 61 9.69 -4.35 -14.21
C THR A 61 8.91 -3.14 -13.72
N ASN A 62 7.62 -3.31 -13.41
CA ASN A 62 6.77 -2.24 -12.89
C ASN A 62 6.56 -2.36 -11.38
N SER A 63 7.43 -3.09 -10.70
CA SER A 63 7.39 -3.18 -9.24
C SER A 63 7.72 -1.82 -8.62
N VAL A 64 7.31 -1.65 -7.36
CA VAL A 64 7.46 -0.39 -6.64
C VAL A 64 8.92 0.10 -6.65
N HIS A 65 9.87 -0.79 -6.32
CA HIS A 65 11.28 -0.38 -6.23
C HIS A 65 12.00 -0.28 -7.56
N LEU A 66 11.48 -0.89 -8.63
CA LEU A 66 12.09 -0.81 -9.96
C LEU A 66 11.45 0.25 -10.85
N ASN A 67 10.30 0.82 -10.45
CA ASN A 67 9.67 1.92 -11.15
C ASN A 67 9.15 2.95 -10.14
N ILE A 68 10.07 3.69 -9.55
CA ILE A 68 9.78 4.65 -8.46
C ILE A 68 8.89 5.79 -8.94
N LYS A 69 9.06 6.24 -10.19
CA LYS A 69 8.22 7.31 -10.75
C LYS A 69 6.76 6.90 -10.78
N LEU A 70 6.45 5.74 -11.33
CA LEU A 70 5.09 5.21 -11.38
C LEU A 70 4.56 4.96 -9.97
N ALA A 71 5.36 4.38 -9.10
CA ALA A 71 4.96 4.10 -7.72
C ALA A 71 4.62 5.38 -6.94
N THR A 72 5.34 6.47 -7.21
CA THR A 72 5.05 7.77 -6.60
C THR A 72 3.74 8.34 -7.13
N GLU A 73 3.48 8.22 -8.42
CA GLU A 73 2.24 8.69 -9.04
C GLU A 73 1.02 7.95 -8.49
N THR A 74 1.16 6.68 -8.18
CA THR A 74 0.05 5.84 -7.70
C THR A 74 -0.05 5.74 -6.18
N GLY A 75 0.87 6.38 -5.45
CA GLY A 75 0.86 6.39 -3.99
C GLY A 75 1.48 5.17 -3.33
N HIS A 76 2.10 4.27 -4.10
CA HIS A 76 2.84 3.14 -3.54
C HIS A 76 4.17 3.56 -2.93
N ILE A 77 4.67 4.73 -3.32
CA ILE A 77 5.78 5.42 -2.66
C ILE A 77 5.33 6.83 -2.32
N VAL A 78 5.67 7.26 -1.10
CA VAL A 78 5.36 8.60 -0.61
C VAL A 78 6.65 9.43 -0.60
N PRO A 79 6.62 10.66 -1.18
CA PRO A 79 7.80 11.52 -1.17
C PRO A 79 8.24 11.91 0.24
N ARG A 80 9.50 12.32 0.38
CA ARG A 80 10.08 12.72 1.66
C ARG A 80 9.29 13.84 2.36
N ASN A 81 8.74 14.76 1.59
CA ASN A 81 8.05 15.95 2.13
C ASN A 81 6.54 15.74 2.32
N ALA A 82 6.03 14.54 2.12
CA ALA A 82 4.62 14.22 2.29
C ALA A 82 4.39 13.29 3.46
N ASP A 83 3.17 13.33 4.02
CA ASP A 83 2.73 12.44 5.08
C ASP A 83 1.96 11.27 4.45
N PRO A 84 2.24 10.00 4.83
CA PRO A 84 1.53 8.85 4.26
C PRO A 84 0.01 8.93 4.36
N PHE A 85 -0.53 9.45 5.47
CA PHE A 85 -1.98 9.59 5.62
C PHE A 85 -2.56 10.54 4.58
N ASP A 86 -1.87 11.64 4.28
CA ASP A 86 -2.36 12.65 3.34
C ASP A 86 -2.08 12.33 1.88
N TYR A 87 -1.23 11.33 1.61
CA TYR A 87 -0.82 10.99 0.25
C TYR A 87 -1.67 9.83 -0.27
N PRO A 88 -2.57 10.08 -1.25
CA PRO A 88 -3.50 9.05 -1.69
C PRO A 88 -2.84 7.83 -2.31
N LEU A 89 -3.48 6.67 -2.13
CA LEU A 89 -3.10 5.41 -2.74
C LEU A 89 -4.14 5.00 -3.78
N GLN A 90 -3.69 4.63 -4.96
CA GLN A 90 -4.55 4.06 -5.98
C GLN A 90 -4.65 2.54 -5.75
N LEU A 91 -5.89 2.06 -5.59
CA LEU A 91 -6.17 0.63 -5.43
C LEU A 91 -6.23 -0.08 -6.78
N PRO A 92 -6.12 -1.43 -6.79
CA PRO A 92 -6.17 -2.20 -8.04
C PRO A 92 -7.42 -1.97 -8.90
N ASN A 93 -8.56 -1.66 -8.28
CA ASN A 93 -9.80 -1.39 -9.01
C ASN A 93 -9.89 0.04 -9.55
N GLY A 94 -8.86 0.85 -9.35
CA GLY A 94 -8.83 2.25 -9.78
C GLY A 94 -9.37 3.24 -8.76
N SER A 95 -9.90 2.78 -7.63
CA SER A 95 -10.32 3.66 -6.54
C SER A 95 -9.13 4.35 -5.92
N THR A 96 -9.33 5.56 -5.42
CA THR A 96 -8.32 6.33 -4.70
C THR A 96 -8.71 6.44 -3.25
N VAL A 97 -7.78 6.13 -2.35
CA VAL A 97 -8.05 6.10 -0.91
C VAL A 97 -6.94 6.79 -0.13
N ARG A 98 -7.27 7.23 1.09
CA ARG A 98 -6.29 7.44 2.15
C ARG A 98 -6.30 6.21 3.04
N LEU A 99 -5.12 5.86 3.56
CA LEU A 99 -5.00 4.77 4.53
C LEU A 99 -5.11 5.35 5.93
N THR A 100 -6.04 4.83 6.74
CA THR A 100 -6.22 5.34 8.09
C THR A 100 -5.34 4.60 9.10
N VAL A 101 -5.08 5.23 10.24
CA VAL A 101 -4.29 4.62 11.32
C VAL A 101 -5.05 3.48 12.00
N GLU A 102 -6.38 3.43 11.86
CA GLU A 102 -7.21 2.34 12.35
C GLU A 102 -7.17 1.09 11.48
N GLY A 103 -6.60 1.21 10.27
CA GLY A 103 -6.51 0.08 9.35
C GLY A 103 -7.67 -0.02 8.36
N ASN A 104 -8.18 1.12 7.91
CA ASN A 104 -9.27 1.19 6.94
C ASN A 104 -8.87 1.97 5.70
N TYR A 105 -9.66 1.81 4.63
CA TYR A 105 -9.61 2.69 3.48
C TYR A 105 -10.61 3.83 3.67
N ASP A 106 -10.12 5.06 3.54
CA ASP A 106 -10.96 6.25 3.46
C ASP A 106 -11.05 6.65 1.99
N TYR A 107 -12.20 6.41 1.35
CA TYR A 107 -12.35 6.58 -0.09
C TYR A 107 -12.46 8.05 -0.47
N ILE A 108 -11.52 8.50 -1.32
CA ILE A 108 -11.54 9.83 -1.95
C ILE A 108 -12.34 9.75 -3.25
N GLU A 109 -12.04 8.73 -4.06
CA GLU A 109 -12.76 8.43 -5.29
C GLU A 109 -12.98 6.93 -5.35
N ARG A 110 -14.24 6.50 -5.40
CA ARG A 110 -14.58 5.09 -5.46
C ARG A 110 -14.93 4.71 -6.90
N LYS A 111 -14.29 3.66 -7.39
CA LYS A 111 -14.63 3.08 -8.68
C LYS A 111 -15.16 1.66 -8.44
N ASP A 112 -16.43 1.45 -8.75
CA ASP A 112 -17.05 0.14 -8.64
C ASP A 112 -16.83 -0.66 -9.90
N ASN A 113 -16.64 -1.98 -9.73
CA ASN A 113 -16.40 -2.88 -10.83
C ASN A 113 -17.71 -3.40 -11.46
N TYR A 114 -18.84 -2.79 -11.13
CA TYR A 114 -20.14 -3.27 -11.59
C TYR A 114 -20.51 -2.77 -12.96
N GLY A 115 -19.72 -1.92 -13.57
CA GLY A 115 -19.85 -1.59 -14.99
C GLY A 115 -21.07 -0.78 -15.40
N TRP A 116 -21.78 -0.21 -14.47
CA TRP A 116 -22.90 0.68 -14.78
C TRP A 116 -22.78 2.02 -14.10
#